data_0a5a5e88ea481eaf0c82f2bfd8267aa9
#
_entry.id   0a5a5e88ea481eaf0c82f2bfd8267aa9
#
_cell.length_a   1.000
_cell.length_b   1.000
_cell.length_c   1.000
_cell.angle_alpha   90.00
_cell.angle_beta   90.00
_cell.angle_gamma   90.00
#
_symmetry.space_group_name_H-M   'P 1'
#
loop_
_entity.id
_entity.type
_entity.pdbx_description
1 polymer ?
#
loop_
_entity_poly.entity_id
_entity_poly.type
_entity_poly.pdbx_seq_one_letter_code
_entity_poly.pdbx_strand_id
1 'polypeptide(L)'
;LYNGDRLTGEIKALRGGLVSFGTDAMGTVEVEWKEVASVQSRYYYEIRLASGERLYGAVGPGEQPGAVVLQEGSDSRAVAWDELVELRPIEKNTVDRLDIYTSLNFAYTRASNVSTSELKADVSYEDERSLNRLTARNTVSTTQEETSSSQRLNLSRQTWTDRASYF
;
A
#
# COMPACT_ATOMS: atom_id res chain seq x y z
N LEU A 1 0.21 -21.45 -16.14
CA LEU A 1 0.43 -20.78 -17.43
C LEU A 1 -0.16 -21.61 -18.58
N TYR A 2 -0.35 -21.01 -19.73
CA TYR A 2 -0.86 -21.74 -20.91
C TYR A 2 0.08 -22.84 -21.42
N ASN A 3 1.37 -22.72 -21.15
CA ASN A 3 2.37 -23.76 -21.49
C ASN A 3 2.38 -24.96 -20.52
N GLY A 4 1.51 -24.95 -19.50
CA GLY A 4 1.44 -25.98 -18.47
C GLY A 4 2.33 -25.72 -17.25
N ASP A 5 3.18 -24.71 -17.26
CA ASP A 5 4.01 -24.36 -16.09
C ASP A 5 3.16 -23.86 -14.94
N ARG A 6 3.63 -24.15 -13.73
CA ARG A 6 2.98 -23.72 -12.48
C ARG A 6 3.98 -22.96 -11.62
N LEU A 7 3.62 -21.75 -11.27
CA LEU A 7 4.37 -20.93 -10.32
C LEU A 7 3.65 -20.91 -8.97
N THR A 8 4.41 -21.03 -7.89
CA THR A 8 3.93 -20.89 -6.53
C THR A 8 4.66 -19.74 -5.87
N GLY A 9 3.92 -18.83 -5.26
CA GLY A 9 4.49 -17.63 -4.64
C GLY A 9 3.44 -16.57 -4.41
N GLU A 10 3.82 -15.32 -4.49
CA GLU A 10 2.99 -14.16 -4.18
C GLU A 10 2.93 -13.19 -5.37
N ILE A 11 1.72 -12.77 -5.72
CA ILE A 11 1.55 -11.69 -6.71
C ILE A 11 1.92 -10.37 -6.02
N LYS A 12 2.98 -9.73 -6.49
CA LYS A 12 3.45 -8.42 -6.00
C LYS A 12 2.74 -7.27 -6.69
N ALA A 13 2.50 -7.39 -7.99
CA ALA A 13 1.74 -6.40 -8.76
C ALA A 13 1.36 -6.96 -10.13
N LEU A 14 0.31 -6.41 -10.73
CA LEU A 14 0.05 -6.45 -12.18
C LEU A 14 0.06 -5.01 -12.67
N ARG A 15 0.89 -4.69 -13.65
CA ARG A 15 0.94 -3.38 -14.32
C ARG A 15 1.44 -3.53 -15.75
N GLY A 16 0.83 -2.78 -16.66
CA GLY A 16 1.28 -2.75 -18.06
C GLY A 16 1.30 -4.11 -18.74
N GLY A 17 0.42 -5.04 -18.34
CA GLY A 17 0.36 -6.38 -18.87
C GLY A 17 1.42 -7.35 -18.32
N LEU A 18 2.19 -6.95 -17.29
CA LEU A 18 3.18 -7.79 -16.62
C LEU A 18 2.76 -8.06 -15.17
N VAL A 19 2.84 -9.31 -14.77
CA VAL A 19 2.68 -9.74 -13.38
C VAL A 19 4.06 -9.89 -12.76
N SER A 20 4.34 -9.11 -11.74
CA SER A 20 5.49 -9.33 -10.86
C SER A 20 5.12 -10.37 -9.82
N PHE A 21 5.79 -11.49 -9.83
CA PHE A 21 5.49 -12.66 -9.02
C PHE A 21 6.70 -13.04 -8.16
N GLY A 22 6.55 -12.95 -6.84
CA GLY A 22 7.60 -13.31 -5.88
C GLY A 22 7.59 -14.80 -5.59
N THR A 23 8.72 -15.45 -5.76
CA THR A 23 8.92 -16.87 -5.45
C THR A 23 10.03 -17.03 -4.41
N ASP A 24 9.97 -18.09 -3.61
CA ASP A 24 10.96 -18.34 -2.57
C ASP A 24 12.33 -18.73 -3.17
N ALA A 25 12.34 -19.42 -4.31
CA ALA A 25 13.55 -19.98 -4.91
C ALA A 25 14.20 -19.07 -5.95
N MET A 26 13.40 -18.29 -6.70
CA MET A 26 13.87 -17.51 -7.85
C MET A 26 13.81 -16.00 -7.64
N GLY A 27 13.35 -15.54 -6.43
CA GLY A 27 13.08 -14.14 -6.19
C GLY A 27 11.85 -13.66 -6.97
N THR A 28 11.88 -12.42 -7.47
CA THR A 28 10.77 -11.86 -8.25
C THR A 28 10.97 -12.17 -9.73
N VAL A 29 9.98 -12.79 -10.34
CA VAL A 29 9.90 -13.05 -11.78
C VAL A 29 8.76 -12.23 -12.38
N GLU A 30 8.93 -11.82 -13.65
CA GLU A 30 7.90 -11.14 -14.40
C GLU A 30 7.31 -12.09 -15.44
N VAL A 31 5.98 -12.15 -15.47
CA VAL A 31 5.22 -13.01 -16.37
C VAL A 31 4.28 -12.13 -17.17
N GLU A 32 4.24 -12.28 -18.48
CA GLU A 32 3.26 -11.61 -19.30
C GLU A 32 1.85 -12.10 -18.93
N TRP A 33 0.97 -11.15 -18.63
CA TRP A 33 -0.38 -11.46 -18.16
C TRP A 33 -1.17 -12.35 -19.13
N LYS A 34 -0.97 -12.15 -20.42
CA LYS A 34 -1.59 -12.97 -21.48
C LYS A 34 -1.17 -14.45 -21.47
N GLU A 35 -0.03 -14.77 -20.85
CA GLU A 35 0.47 -16.15 -20.75
C GLU A 35 -0.08 -16.88 -19.51
N VAL A 36 -0.81 -16.17 -18.66
CA VAL A 36 -1.40 -16.75 -17.45
C VAL A 36 -2.74 -17.38 -17.79
N ALA A 37 -2.86 -18.68 -17.69
CA ALA A 37 -4.10 -19.41 -17.95
C ALA A 37 -5.08 -19.37 -16.78
N SER A 38 -4.57 -19.36 -15.55
CA SER A 38 -5.37 -19.33 -14.35
C SER A 38 -4.55 -18.77 -13.19
N VAL A 39 -5.21 -18.09 -12.25
CA VAL A 39 -4.60 -17.59 -11.03
C VAL A 39 -5.52 -17.87 -9.85
N GLN A 40 -4.92 -18.18 -8.70
CA GLN A 40 -5.60 -18.31 -7.45
C GLN A 40 -4.75 -17.67 -6.35
N SER A 41 -5.35 -16.81 -5.55
CA SER A 41 -4.71 -16.21 -4.39
C SER A 41 -5.68 -16.12 -3.22
N ARG A 42 -5.14 -16.33 -2.03
CA ARG A 42 -5.85 -16.12 -0.76
C ARG A 42 -5.76 -14.69 -0.24
N TYR A 43 -4.92 -13.86 -0.87
CA TYR A 43 -4.73 -12.48 -0.49
C TYR A 43 -5.79 -11.60 -1.13
N TYR A 44 -6.03 -10.44 -0.52
CA TYR A 44 -6.91 -9.41 -1.06
C TYR A 44 -6.12 -8.43 -1.91
N TYR A 45 -6.77 -7.95 -2.96
CA TYR A 45 -6.18 -7.04 -3.93
C TYR A 45 -7.10 -5.87 -4.20
N GLU A 46 -6.51 -4.70 -4.42
CA GLU A 46 -7.12 -3.61 -5.17
C GLU A 46 -6.90 -3.89 -6.65
N ILE A 47 -7.98 -3.91 -7.41
CA ILE A 47 -8.00 -4.24 -8.83
C ILE A 47 -8.61 -3.08 -9.57
N ARG A 48 -7.90 -2.60 -10.59
CA ARG A 48 -8.41 -1.56 -11.47
C ARG A 48 -8.70 -2.15 -12.84
N LEU A 49 -9.92 -1.92 -13.31
CA LEU A 49 -10.36 -2.33 -14.63
C LEU A 49 -10.05 -1.27 -15.70
N ALA A 50 -10.07 -1.66 -16.96
CA ALA A 50 -9.92 -0.77 -18.11
C ALA A 50 -11.01 0.32 -18.16
N SER A 51 -12.19 0.05 -17.61
CA SER A 51 -13.26 1.03 -17.40
C SER A 51 -12.92 2.14 -16.40
N GLY A 52 -11.84 1.97 -15.60
CA GLY A 52 -11.50 2.82 -14.48
C GLY A 52 -12.14 2.40 -13.15
N GLU A 53 -13.04 1.43 -13.17
CA GLU A 53 -13.67 0.87 -11.97
C GLU A 53 -12.61 0.22 -11.06
N ARG A 54 -12.76 0.39 -9.76
CA ARG A 54 -11.93 -0.25 -8.75
C ARG A 54 -12.73 -1.27 -7.99
N LEU A 55 -12.17 -2.46 -7.88
CA LEU A 55 -12.74 -3.59 -7.16
C LEU A 55 -11.76 -4.05 -6.09
N TYR A 56 -12.29 -4.61 -5.02
CA TYR A 56 -11.51 -5.08 -3.89
C TYR A 56 -11.91 -6.52 -3.59
N GLY A 57 -10.96 -7.43 -3.56
CA GLY A 57 -11.29 -8.82 -3.28
C GLY A 57 -10.15 -9.80 -3.44
N ALA A 58 -10.44 -11.06 -3.12
CA ALA A 58 -9.54 -12.17 -3.42
C ALA A 58 -9.72 -12.60 -4.88
N VAL A 59 -8.62 -13.05 -5.47
CA VAL A 59 -8.59 -13.51 -6.88
C VAL A 59 -8.62 -15.02 -6.91
N GLY A 60 -9.63 -15.55 -7.59
CA GLY A 60 -9.81 -16.98 -7.83
C GLY A 60 -9.82 -17.32 -9.32
N PRO A 61 -9.73 -18.64 -9.65
CA PRO A 61 -9.80 -19.10 -11.03
C PRO A 61 -11.20 -18.84 -11.59
N GLY A 62 -11.27 -18.34 -12.81
CA GLY A 62 -12.50 -18.29 -13.58
C GLY A 62 -12.94 -19.67 -14.08
N GLU A 63 -14.17 -19.77 -14.56
CA GLU A 63 -14.70 -21.00 -15.16
C GLU A 63 -13.97 -21.37 -16.46
N GLN A 64 -13.42 -20.38 -17.13
CA GLN A 64 -12.67 -20.56 -18.37
C GLN A 64 -11.26 -19.96 -18.25
N PRO A 65 -10.27 -20.50 -18.94
CA PRO A 65 -8.95 -19.85 -19.06
C PRO A 65 -9.12 -18.43 -19.62
N GLY A 66 -8.38 -17.49 -19.06
CA GLY A 66 -8.48 -16.10 -19.46
C GLY A 66 -9.56 -15.28 -18.72
N ALA A 67 -10.12 -15.83 -17.65
CA ALA A 67 -11.00 -15.12 -16.73
C ALA A 67 -10.57 -15.33 -15.27
N VAL A 68 -10.88 -14.38 -14.43
CA VAL A 68 -10.75 -14.47 -12.97
C VAL A 68 -12.09 -14.23 -12.31
N VAL A 69 -12.27 -14.83 -11.16
CA VAL A 69 -13.37 -14.51 -10.24
C VAL A 69 -12.82 -13.69 -9.09
N LEU A 70 -13.42 -12.52 -8.91
CA LEU A 70 -13.14 -11.65 -7.77
C LEU A 70 -14.17 -11.97 -6.68
N GLN A 71 -13.68 -12.24 -5.47
CA GLN A 71 -14.52 -12.49 -4.30
C GLN A 71 -14.41 -11.32 -3.34
N GLU A 72 -15.51 -10.59 -3.15
CA GLU A 72 -15.66 -9.54 -2.15
C GLU A 72 -16.69 -9.99 -1.10
N GLY A 73 -16.22 -10.52 0.02
CA GLY A 73 -17.11 -11.09 1.05
C GLY A 73 -17.91 -12.28 0.54
N SER A 74 -19.24 -12.13 0.43
CA SER A 74 -20.16 -13.14 -0.11
C SER A 74 -20.40 -13.01 -1.62
N ASP A 75 -20.00 -11.90 -2.19
CA ASP A 75 -20.26 -11.59 -3.60
C ASP A 75 -19.10 -12.07 -4.47
N SER A 76 -19.41 -12.55 -5.66
CA SER A 76 -18.43 -12.98 -6.64
C SER A 76 -18.73 -12.39 -7.99
N ARG A 77 -17.70 -11.89 -8.67
CA ARG A 77 -17.80 -11.31 -10.01
C ARG A 77 -16.72 -11.90 -10.92
N ALA A 78 -17.16 -12.43 -12.05
CA ALA A 78 -16.22 -12.84 -13.10
C ALA A 78 -15.78 -11.61 -13.91
N VAL A 79 -14.47 -11.54 -14.16
CA VAL A 79 -13.83 -10.47 -14.93
C VAL A 79 -12.90 -11.11 -15.95
N ALA A 80 -12.94 -10.61 -17.18
CA ALA A 80 -12.03 -11.08 -18.21
C ALA A 80 -10.61 -10.50 -18.00
N TRP A 81 -9.59 -11.23 -18.46
CA TRP A 81 -8.19 -10.85 -18.29
C TRP A 81 -7.84 -9.51 -18.93
N ASP A 82 -8.39 -9.23 -20.08
CA ASP A 82 -8.17 -7.99 -20.85
C ASP A 82 -8.79 -6.76 -20.20
N GLU A 83 -9.73 -6.96 -19.30
CA GLU A 83 -10.30 -5.88 -18.50
C GLU A 83 -9.42 -5.48 -17.31
N LEU A 84 -8.50 -6.35 -16.86
CA LEU A 84 -7.60 -6.05 -15.74
C LEU A 84 -6.39 -5.23 -16.21
N VAL A 85 -6.28 -4.01 -15.69
CA VAL A 85 -5.18 -3.09 -16.00
C VAL A 85 -4.14 -3.06 -14.89
N GLU A 86 -4.60 -3.12 -13.65
CA GLU A 86 -3.72 -3.07 -12.48
C GLU A 86 -4.27 -3.96 -11.37
N LEU A 87 -3.37 -4.62 -10.68
CA LEU A 87 -3.66 -5.39 -9.47
C LEU A 87 -2.57 -5.09 -8.46
N ARG A 88 -2.96 -4.71 -7.27
CA ARG A 88 -2.07 -4.47 -6.14
C ARG A 88 -2.52 -5.26 -4.92
N PRO A 89 -1.62 -5.95 -4.22
CA PRO A 89 -1.98 -6.59 -2.97
C PRO A 89 -2.39 -5.55 -1.93
N ILE A 90 -3.47 -5.84 -1.23
CA ILE A 90 -3.87 -5.09 -0.04
C ILE A 90 -3.33 -5.86 1.15
N GLU A 91 -2.47 -5.22 1.91
CA GLU A 91 -1.96 -5.78 3.14
C GLU A 91 -3.10 -6.00 4.13
N LYS A 92 -3.29 -7.27 4.49
CA LYS A 92 -4.44 -7.71 5.29
C LYS A 92 -4.28 -7.40 6.78
N ASN A 93 -3.03 -7.24 7.22
CA ASN A 93 -2.73 -6.94 8.61
C ASN A 93 -2.81 -5.44 8.88
N THR A 94 -3.50 -5.08 9.92
CA THR A 94 -3.54 -3.69 10.43
C THR A 94 -2.14 -3.15 10.70
N VAL A 95 -1.20 -4.04 11.06
CA VAL A 95 0.20 -3.68 11.32
C VAL A 95 0.95 -3.30 10.03
N ASP A 96 0.67 -3.99 8.93
CA ASP A 96 1.32 -3.74 7.63
C ASP A 96 0.79 -2.45 6.96
N ARG A 97 -0.35 -1.95 7.42
CA ARG A 97 -0.94 -0.66 7.03
C ARG A 97 -0.48 0.50 7.91
N LEU A 98 0.37 0.21 8.90
CA LEU A 98 0.86 1.16 9.87
C LEU A 98 2.31 1.50 9.57
N ASP A 99 2.54 2.73 9.12
CA ASP A 99 3.89 3.28 8.97
C ASP A 99 4.25 4.10 10.19
N ILE A 100 5.39 3.80 10.79
CA ILE A 100 5.92 4.54 11.93
C ILE A 100 7.31 5.07 11.56
N TYR A 101 7.45 6.36 11.60
CA TYR A 101 8.71 7.04 11.38
C TYR A 101 9.07 7.89 12.60
N THR A 102 10.27 7.72 13.11
CA THR A 102 10.80 8.54 14.20
C THR A 102 12.13 9.17 13.81
N SER A 103 12.32 10.42 14.17
CA SER A 103 13.60 11.11 13.96
C SER A 103 14.01 11.89 15.19
N LEU A 104 15.30 11.88 15.48
CA LEU A 104 15.93 12.68 16.51
C LEU A 104 16.98 13.56 15.85
N ASN A 105 16.82 14.87 16.00
CA ASN A 105 17.78 15.85 15.52
C ASN A 105 18.41 16.57 16.72
N PHE A 106 19.71 16.81 16.64
CA PHE A 106 20.44 17.60 17.62
C PHE A 106 21.28 18.64 16.88
N ALA A 107 21.15 19.90 17.29
CA ALA A 107 21.96 20.98 16.77
C ALA A 107 22.56 21.78 17.92
N TYR A 108 23.83 22.16 17.79
CA TYR A 108 24.52 23.01 18.74
C TYR A 108 25.21 24.15 17.99
N THR A 109 24.88 25.38 18.41
CA THR A 109 25.47 26.58 17.82
C THR A 109 26.42 27.24 18.83
N ARG A 110 27.73 27.09 18.59
CA ARG A 110 28.77 27.61 19.50
C ARG A 110 28.72 29.12 19.65
N ALA A 111 28.39 29.87 18.60
CA ALA A 111 28.41 31.34 18.62
C ALA A 111 27.36 31.93 19.58
N SER A 112 26.25 31.27 19.78
CA SER A 112 25.16 31.70 20.67
C SER A 112 25.01 30.81 21.89
N ASN A 113 25.82 29.74 21.99
CA ASN A 113 25.76 28.73 23.03
C ASN A 113 24.37 28.11 23.19
N VAL A 114 23.68 27.92 22.06
CA VAL A 114 22.33 27.34 21.97
C VAL A 114 22.43 25.89 21.55
N SER A 115 21.80 25.02 22.32
CA SER A 115 21.54 23.62 21.93
C SER A 115 20.05 23.42 21.64
N THR A 116 19.75 22.79 20.54
CA THR A 116 18.38 22.43 20.18
C THR A 116 18.29 20.95 19.94
N SER A 117 17.37 20.28 20.60
CA SER A 117 17.01 18.89 20.32
C SER A 117 15.57 18.82 19.84
N GLU A 118 15.34 18.08 18.78
CA GLU A 118 14.02 17.84 18.23
C GLU A 118 13.76 16.34 18.10
N LEU A 119 12.69 15.88 18.73
CA LEU A 119 12.13 14.56 18.55
C LEU A 119 10.86 14.67 17.73
N LYS A 120 10.79 13.95 16.63
CA LYS A 120 9.62 13.87 15.77
C LYS A 120 9.20 12.40 15.64
N ALA A 121 7.91 12.16 15.75
CA ALA A 121 7.29 10.86 15.48
C ALA A 121 6.10 11.08 14.53
N ASP A 122 6.08 10.36 13.43
CA ASP A 122 4.98 10.30 12.48
C ASP A 122 4.45 8.87 12.49
N VAL A 123 3.14 8.74 12.67
CA VAL A 123 2.42 7.48 12.57
C VAL A 123 1.33 7.66 11.54
N SER A 124 1.36 6.84 10.49
CA SER A 124 0.30 6.86 9.48
C SER A 124 -0.33 5.49 9.32
N TYR A 125 -1.63 5.49 9.18
CA TYR A 125 -2.44 4.32 8.90
C TYR A 125 -3.27 4.59 7.66
N GLU A 126 -3.07 3.77 6.63
CA GLU A 126 -3.77 3.86 5.36
C GLU A 126 -4.70 2.66 5.18
N ASP A 127 -5.95 2.94 4.88
CA ASP A 127 -6.95 1.96 4.47
C ASP A 127 -7.51 2.32 3.08
N GLU A 128 -8.43 1.51 2.57
CA GLU A 128 -9.02 1.64 1.24
C GLU A 128 -9.73 2.99 1.03
N ARG A 129 -10.14 3.67 2.11
CA ARG A 129 -10.97 4.88 2.07
C ARG A 129 -10.33 6.09 2.75
N SER A 130 -9.31 5.88 3.54
CA SER A 130 -8.72 6.98 4.33
C SER A 130 -7.24 6.78 4.64
N LEU A 131 -6.55 7.91 4.75
CA LEU A 131 -5.22 8.02 5.33
C LEU A 131 -5.35 8.82 6.63
N ASN A 132 -5.01 8.19 7.74
CA ASN A 132 -4.95 8.82 9.04
C ASN A 132 -3.48 9.03 9.40
N ARG A 133 -3.11 10.25 9.77
CA ARG A 133 -1.73 10.57 10.14
C ARG A 133 -1.69 11.33 11.45
N LEU A 134 -0.86 10.85 12.36
CA LEU A 134 -0.54 11.49 13.61
C LEU A 134 0.92 11.93 13.59
N THR A 135 1.18 13.21 13.76
CA THR A 135 2.52 13.76 13.89
C THR A 135 2.68 14.35 15.26
N ALA A 136 3.67 13.86 16.01
CA ALA A 136 4.10 14.44 17.29
C ALA A 136 5.50 15.04 17.11
N ARG A 137 5.68 16.26 17.60
CA ARG A 137 6.96 16.95 17.61
C ARG A 137 7.21 17.54 18.99
N ASN A 138 8.40 17.28 19.50
CA ASN A 138 8.89 17.93 20.73
C ASN A 138 10.22 18.59 20.39
N THR A 139 10.33 19.88 20.64
CA THR A 139 11.52 20.68 20.44
C THR A 139 11.93 21.27 21.78
N VAL A 140 13.15 21.03 22.20
CA VAL A 140 13.75 21.63 23.39
C VAL A 140 14.93 22.47 22.94
N SER A 141 14.93 23.73 23.33
CA SER A 141 16.02 24.66 23.09
C SER A 141 16.55 25.19 24.42
N THR A 142 17.84 25.00 24.63
CA THR A 142 18.53 25.40 25.85
C THR A 142 19.59 26.44 25.52
N THR A 143 19.53 27.55 26.20
CA THR A 143 20.55 28.60 26.24
C THR A 143 21.22 28.61 27.61
N GLN A 144 22.25 29.46 27.84
CA GLN A 144 22.87 29.59 29.16
C GLN A 144 21.92 30.09 30.26
N GLU A 145 20.86 30.78 29.88
CA GLU A 145 19.97 31.43 30.82
C GLU A 145 18.57 30.81 30.88
N GLU A 146 18.13 30.17 29.78
CA GLU A 146 16.75 29.65 29.69
C GLU A 146 16.70 28.32 28.91
N THR A 147 15.78 27.48 29.33
CA THR A 147 15.36 26.29 28.58
C THR A 147 13.90 26.47 28.17
N SER A 148 13.65 26.47 26.87
CA SER A 148 12.31 26.48 26.32
C SER A 148 11.97 25.13 25.71
N SER A 149 10.73 24.68 25.89
CA SER A 149 10.21 23.48 25.24
C SER A 149 8.90 23.78 24.53
N SER A 150 8.77 23.23 23.34
CA SER A 150 7.50 23.29 22.61
C SER A 150 7.09 21.88 22.20
N GLN A 151 5.82 21.59 22.39
CA GLN A 151 5.20 20.34 21.97
C GLN A 151 4.09 20.63 20.97
N ARG A 152 4.07 19.88 19.90
CA ARG A 152 3.03 19.98 18.87
C ARG A 152 2.53 18.60 18.51
N LEU A 153 1.23 18.44 18.59
CA LEU A 153 0.52 17.25 18.13
C LEU A 153 -0.39 17.67 16.99
N ASN A 154 -0.30 16.97 15.87
CA ASN A 154 -1.17 17.18 14.72
C ASN A 154 -1.80 15.85 14.31
N LEU A 155 -3.12 15.83 14.23
CA LEU A 155 -3.90 14.71 13.73
C LEU A 155 -4.58 15.15 12.43
N SER A 156 -4.36 14.42 11.36
CA SER A 156 -5.02 14.66 10.08
C SER A 156 -5.64 13.37 9.56
N ARG A 157 -6.80 13.51 8.93
CA ARG A 157 -7.48 12.45 8.20
C ARG A 157 -7.80 12.93 6.80
N GLN A 158 -7.38 12.17 5.81
CA GLN A 158 -7.73 12.36 4.43
C GLN A 158 -8.63 11.21 4.00
N THR A 159 -9.80 11.50 3.44
CA THR A 159 -10.72 10.49 2.91
C THR A 159 -10.78 10.57 1.40
N TRP A 160 -10.79 9.41 0.76
CA TRP A 160 -10.98 9.29 -0.68
C TRP A 160 -12.50 9.20 -0.92
N THR A 161 -13.04 10.12 -1.68
CA THR A 161 -14.41 10.00 -2.17
C THR A 161 -14.34 9.33 -3.53
N ASP A 162 -15.04 8.22 -3.71
CA ASP A 162 -15.16 7.59 -5.02
C ASP A 162 -15.67 8.62 -6.02
N ARG A 163 -14.84 8.99 -6.98
CA ARG A 163 -15.21 9.82 -8.12
C ARG A 163 -15.97 9.03 -9.19
N ALA A 164 -16.76 8.05 -8.78
CA ALA A 164 -17.61 7.26 -9.67
C ALA A 164 -18.98 7.87 -9.88
N SER A 165 -19.16 9.19 -9.67
CA SER A 165 -20.44 9.85 -9.90
C SER A 165 -20.30 11.16 -10.68
N TYR A 166 -19.56 11.13 -11.79
CA TYR A 166 -19.66 12.15 -12.83
C TYR A 166 -19.60 11.43 -14.18
N PHE A 167 -20.78 10.95 -14.59
CA PHE A 167 -21.37 11.02 -15.95
C PHE A 167 -22.73 10.37 -15.88
#